data_0c6c269f898aea005534cc1807377dc2
#
_entry.id   0c6c269f898aea005534cc1807377dc2
#
_cell.length_a   1.000
_cell.length_b   1.000
_cell.length_c   1.000
_cell.angle_alpha   90.00
_cell.angle_beta   90.00
_cell.angle_gamma   90.00
#
_symmetry.space_group_name_H-M   'P 1'
#
loop_
_entity.id
_entity.type
_entity.pdbx_description
1 polymer ?
#
loop_
_entity_poly.entity_id
_entity_poly.type
_entity_poly.pdbx_seq_one_letter_code
_entity_poly.pdbx_strand_id
1 'polypeptide(L)'
;MVIIETPIFTKRLLGVMSDEEYRLLQLHLLNKPDEGTMIQGSGGLRKLRWSAKGHGKSGGVSIIYYWFVAQDTILLLFLYAKNERTDLTSEQLQQLKKVIEGEYP
;
A
#
# COMPACT_ATOMS: atom_id res chain seq x y z
N MET A 1 -0.83 -13.31 10.79
CA MET A 1 -0.18 -12.18 10.08
C MET A 1 -0.63 -10.86 10.66
N VAL A 2 0.29 -9.93 10.83
CA VAL A 2 0.01 -8.60 11.36
C VAL A 2 0.04 -7.59 10.22
N ILE A 3 -0.93 -6.66 10.21
CA ILE A 3 -0.95 -5.55 9.26
C ILE A 3 -0.75 -4.26 10.04
N ILE A 4 0.28 -3.52 9.68
CA ILE A 4 0.64 -2.26 10.34
C ILE A 4 0.49 -1.12 9.34
N GLU A 5 -0.10 0.00 9.79
CA GLU A 5 -0.25 1.21 8.97
C GLU A 5 0.77 2.25 9.40
N THR A 6 1.37 2.95 8.44
CA THR A 6 2.12 4.16 8.76
C THR A 6 1.12 5.29 9.07
N PRO A 7 1.54 6.32 9.81
CA PRO A 7 0.66 7.45 10.09
C PRO A 7 0.11 8.12 8.83
N ILE A 8 0.92 8.26 7.79
CA ILE A 8 0.46 8.87 6.54
C ILE A 8 -0.56 7.98 5.85
N PHE A 9 -0.39 6.66 5.91
CA PHE A 9 -1.37 5.74 5.34
C PHE A 9 -2.71 5.89 6.06
N THR A 10 -2.70 5.85 7.39
CA THR A 10 -3.92 5.98 8.19
C THR A 10 -4.66 7.27 7.87
N LYS A 11 -3.92 8.37 7.79
CA LYS A 11 -4.51 9.67 7.51
C LYS A 11 -5.16 9.72 6.14
N ARG A 12 -4.49 9.22 5.12
CA ARG A 12 -4.99 9.26 3.75
C ARG A 12 -6.15 8.28 3.54
N LEU A 13 -6.15 7.18 4.26
CA LEU A 13 -7.15 6.13 4.13
C LEU A 13 -8.57 6.67 4.28
N LEU A 14 -8.78 7.58 5.21
CA LEU A 14 -10.10 8.14 5.52
C LEU A 14 -10.75 8.81 4.31
N GLY A 15 -9.96 9.42 3.45
CA GLY A 15 -10.48 10.11 2.27
C GLY A 15 -10.52 9.28 1.00
N VAL A 16 -10.07 8.03 1.07
CA VAL A 16 -9.86 7.22 -0.12
C VAL A 16 -10.78 6.00 -0.18
N MET A 17 -11.06 5.36 0.94
CA MET A 17 -11.96 4.21 0.95
C MET A 17 -12.73 4.11 2.26
N SER A 18 -13.85 3.39 2.20
CA SER A 18 -14.68 3.13 3.38
C SER A 18 -14.04 2.06 4.26
N ASP A 19 -14.56 1.95 5.49
CA ASP A 19 -14.10 0.92 6.43
C ASP A 19 -14.31 -0.48 5.86
N GLU A 20 -15.45 -0.69 5.20
CA GLU A 20 -15.75 -2.00 4.61
C GLU A 20 -14.81 -2.33 3.46
N GLU A 21 -14.52 -1.36 2.61
CA GLU A 21 -13.58 -1.57 1.51
C GLU A 21 -12.19 -1.88 2.03
N TYR A 22 -11.79 -1.20 3.08
CA TYR A 22 -10.50 -1.43 3.71
C TYR A 22 -10.43 -2.83 4.34
N ARG A 23 -11.52 -3.27 4.98
CA ARG A 23 -11.56 -4.61 5.54
C ARG A 23 -11.37 -5.67 4.46
N LEU A 24 -12.02 -5.47 3.32
CA LEU A 24 -11.88 -6.40 2.19
C LEU A 24 -10.45 -6.41 1.64
N LEU A 25 -9.82 -5.24 1.58
CA LEU A 25 -8.43 -5.14 1.17
C LEU A 25 -7.51 -5.91 2.13
N GLN A 26 -7.73 -5.75 3.43
CA GLN A 26 -6.93 -6.45 4.43
C GLN A 26 -7.08 -7.96 4.30
N LEU A 27 -8.31 -8.45 4.13
CA LEU A 27 -8.55 -9.88 3.92
C LEU A 27 -7.85 -10.39 2.67
N HIS A 28 -7.86 -9.60 1.61
CA HIS A 28 -7.20 -9.97 0.37
C HIS A 28 -5.70 -10.11 0.56
N LEU A 29 -5.09 -9.16 1.25
CA LEU A 29 -3.65 -9.18 1.52
C LEU A 29 -3.26 -10.31 2.47
N LEU A 30 -4.13 -10.67 3.42
CA LEU A 30 -3.89 -11.82 4.29
C LEU A 30 -3.85 -13.11 3.51
N ASN A 31 -4.67 -13.23 2.47
CA ASN A 31 -4.69 -14.42 1.63
C ASN A 31 -3.57 -14.44 0.60
N LYS A 32 -3.21 -13.27 0.07
CA LYS A 32 -2.20 -13.15 -0.99
C LYS A 32 -1.28 -11.96 -0.73
N PRO A 33 -0.37 -12.09 0.23
CA PRO A 33 0.52 -10.96 0.57
C PRO A 33 1.48 -10.59 -0.56
N ASP A 34 1.73 -11.48 -1.50
CA ASP A 34 2.62 -11.25 -2.63
C ASP A 34 1.89 -10.80 -3.90
N GLU A 35 0.60 -10.48 -3.81
CA GLU A 35 -0.16 -10.16 -5.01
C GLU A 35 0.29 -8.86 -5.67
N GLY A 36 0.69 -7.87 -4.89
CA GLY A 36 1.18 -6.61 -5.46
C GLY A 36 2.42 -6.83 -6.30
N THR A 37 2.54 -6.07 -7.38
CA THR A 37 3.71 -6.13 -8.26
C THR A 37 4.88 -5.44 -7.57
N MET A 38 6.02 -6.11 -7.52
CA MET A 38 7.21 -5.54 -6.91
C MET A 38 7.71 -4.36 -7.74
N ILE A 39 7.96 -3.24 -7.08
CA ILE A 39 8.43 -2.02 -7.75
C ILE A 39 9.94 -2.13 -7.94
N GLN A 40 10.38 -1.96 -9.18
CA GLN A 40 11.79 -2.05 -9.53
C GLN A 40 12.60 -0.96 -8.81
N GLY A 41 13.74 -1.34 -8.25
CA GLY A 41 14.64 -0.41 -7.58
C GLY A 41 14.17 0.06 -6.20
N SER A 42 13.13 -0.55 -5.67
CA SER A 42 12.52 -0.11 -4.41
C SER A 42 12.98 -0.88 -3.18
N GLY A 43 13.76 -1.94 -3.38
CA GLY A 43 14.16 -2.79 -2.25
C GLY A 43 13.06 -3.72 -1.78
N GLY A 44 12.04 -3.95 -2.60
CA GLY A 44 10.99 -4.92 -2.30
C GLY A 44 9.61 -4.32 -2.04
N LEU A 45 9.44 -3.03 -2.25
CA LEU A 45 8.11 -2.42 -2.16
C LEU A 45 7.19 -3.02 -3.22
N ARG A 46 5.93 -3.20 -2.88
CA ARG A 46 4.91 -3.72 -3.79
C ARG A 46 3.81 -2.70 -4.01
N LYS A 47 3.24 -2.72 -5.20
CA LYS A 47 2.11 -1.88 -5.57
C LYS A 47 0.94 -2.77 -5.92
N LEU A 48 -0.16 -2.62 -5.19
CA LEU A 48 -1.40 -3.32 -5.47
C LEU A 48 -2.43 -2.31 -5.95
N ARG A 49 -3.06 -2.61 -7.09
CA ARG A 49 -4.16 -1.80 -7.59
C ARG A 49 -5.46 -2.39 -7.05
N TRP A 50 -6.25 -1.56 -6.42
CA TRP A 50 -7.49 -1.97 -5.76
C TRP A 50 -8.66 -1.16 -6.26
N SER A 51 -9.75 -1.83 -6.63
CA SER A 51 -10.97 -1.15 -7.09
C SER A 51 -11.83 -0.82 -5.90
N ALA A 52 -11.78 0.43 -5.46
CA ALA A 52 -12.59 0.90 -4.36
C ALA A 52 -13.95 1.40 -4.91
N LYS A 53 -15.01 1.08 -4.20
CA LYS A 53 -16.35 1.56 -4.54
C LYS A 53 -16.38 3.08 -4.52
N GLY A 54 -17.13 3.68 -5.43
CA GLY A 54 -17.28 5.12 -5.47
C GLY A 54 -16.23 5.83 -6.30
N HIS A 55 -15.19 5.14 -6.72
CA HIS A 55 -14.16 5.74 -7.57
C HIS A 55 -14.41 5.51 -9.06
N GLY A 56 -15.43 4.74 -9.41
CA GLY A 56 -15.81 4.50 -10.79
C GLY A 56 -14.78 3.68 -11.56
N LYS A 57 -14.98 3.61 -12.87
CA LYS A 57 -14.14 2.78 -13.74
C LYS A 57 -12.71 3.27 -13.83
N SER A 58 -12.50 4.58 -13.72
CA SER A 58 -11.17 5.18 -13.78
C SER A 58 -10.56 5.40 -12.42
N GLY A 59 -11.29 5.05 -11.37
CA GLY A 59 -10.97 5.45 -10.02
C GLY A 59 -10.41 4.36 -9.12
N GLY A 60 -9.48 3.58 -9.58
CA GLY A 60 -8.81 2.63 -8.72
C GLY A 60 -7.94 3.34 -7.68
N VAL A 61 -7.55 2.57 -6.67
CA VAL A 61 -6.64 3.02 -5.63
C VAL A 61 -5.37 2.19 -5.75
N SER A 62 -4.22 2.84 -5.61
CA SER A 62 -2.94 2.14 -5.56
C SER A 62 -2.46 2.10 -4.11
N ILE A 63 -2.12 0.92 -3.65
CA ILE A 63 -1.63 0.68 -2.30
C ILE A 63 -0.16 0.29 -2.40
N ILE A 64 0.69 1.00 -1.68
CA ILE A 64 2.13 0.70 -1.61
C ILE A 64 2.38 0.05 -0.26
N TYR A 65 2.94 -1.15 -0.27
CA TYR A 65 3.17 -1.90 0.95
C TYR A 65 4.45 -2.72 0.86
N TYR A 66 4.87 -3.22 2.01
CA TYR A 66 6.02 -4.12 2.08
C TYR A 66 5.62 -5.34 2.91
N TRP A 67 5.99 -6.52 2.43
CA TRP A 67 5.73 -7.76 3.13
C TRP A 67 7.04 -8.26 3.77
N PHE A 68 7.10 -8.19 5.09
CA PHE A 68 8.20 -8.73 5.87
C PHE A 68 7.91 -10.22 6.11
N VAL A 69 8.42 -11.07 5.23
CA VAL A 69 8.10 -12.51 5.24
C VAL A 69 8.48 -13.17 6.57
N ALA A 70 9.69 -12.89 7.05
CA ALA A 70 10.19 -13.52 8.28
C ALA A 70 9.37 -13.15 9.51
N GLN A 71 8.85 -11.93 9.56
CA GLN A 71 8.04 -11.44 10.67
C GLN A 71 6.55 -11.67 10.46
N ASP A 72 6.15 -12.22 9.32
CA ASP A 72 4.75 -12.41 8.96
C ASP A 72 3.95 -11.11 9.13
N THR A 73 4.48 -10.03 8.58
CA THR A 73 3.94 -8.68 8.77
C THR A 73 3.87 -7.95 7.45
N ILE A 74 2.75 -7.26 7.22
CA ILE A 74 2.58 -6.34 6.09
C ILE A 74 2.60 -4.92 6.65
N LEU A 75 3.45 -4.07 6.10
CA LEU A 75 3.48 -2.65 6.42
C LEU A 75 2.83 -1.88 5.28
N LEU A 76 1.69 -1.26 5.56
CA LEU A 76 0.97 -0.42 4.61
C LEU A 76 1.58 0.98 4.67
N LEU A 77 2.25 1.40 3.60
CA LEU A 77 3.08 2.59 3.59
C LEU A 77 2.38 3.83 3.06
N PHE A 78 1.64 3.68 1.98
CA PHE A 78 1.05 4.80 1.29
C PHE A 78 -0.09 4.32 0.40
N LEU A 79 -1.04 5.20 0.10
CA LEU A 79 -2.06 4.90 -0.89
C LEU A 79 -2.50 6.20 -1.56
N TYR A 80 -2.94 6.09 -2.79
CA TYR A 80 -3.42 7.24 -3.54
C TYR A 80 -4.45 6.80 -4.58
N ALA A 81 -5.39 7.68 -4.86
CA ALA A 81 -6.37 7.43 -5.91
C ALA A 81 -5.72 7.70 -7.27
N LYS A 82 -6.15 6.95 -8.28
CA LYS A 82 -5.61 7.10 -9.63
C LYS A 82 -5.76 8.51 -10.17
N ASN A 83 -6.85 9.20 -9.80
CA ASN A 83 -7.09 10.55 -10.27
C ASN A 83 -6.18 11.61 -9.62
N GLU A 84 -5.49 11.26 -8.54
CA GLU A 84 -4.52 12.15 -7.92
C GLU A 84 -3.19 12.10 -8.64
N ARG A 85 -2.76 10.88 -8.98
CA ARG A 85 -1.49 10.63 -9.65
C ARG A 85 -1.48 9.25 -10.27
N THR A 86 -0.60 9.06 -11.25
CA THR A 86 -0.47 7.79 -11.93
C THR A 86 0.57 6.89 -11.29
N ASP A 87 1.57 7.48 -10.63
CA ASP A 87 2.64 6.72 -10.01
C ASP A 87 3.39 7.56 -8.98
N LEU A 88 4.25 6.89 -8.21
CA LEU A 88 5.14 7.57 -7.26
C LEU A 88 6.30 8.21 -8.00
N THR A 89 6.77 9.35 -7.47
CA THR A 89 8.01 9.94 -7.96
C THR A 89 9.19 9.14 -7.41
N SER A 90 10.35 9.28 -8.03
CA SER A 90 11.58 8.64 -7.55
C SER A 90 11.90 9.06 -6.13
N GLU A 91 11.68 10.33 -5.81
CA GLU A 91 11.94 10.86 -4.48
C GLU A 91 11.03 10.23 -3.43
N GLN A 92 9.73 10.12 -3.74
CA GLN A 92 8.77 9.48 -2.85
C GLN A 92 9.14 8.01 -2.62
N LEU A 93 9.54 7.33 -3.67
CA LEU A 93 9.95 5.94 -3.58
C LEU A 93 11.14 5.77 -2.66
N GLN A 94 12.12 6.66 -2.76
CA GLN A 94 13.30 6.61 -1.89
C GLN A 94 12.95 6.88 -0.44
N GLN A 95 12.00 7.77 -0.18
CA GLN A 95 11.53 8.05 1.18
C GLN A 95 10.86 6.83 1.78
N LEU A 96 10.01 6.14 1.01
CA LEU A 96 9.35 4.93 1.49
C LEU A 96 10.35 3.81 1.75
N LYS A 97 11.35 3.70 0.91
CA LYS A 97 12.42 2.73 1.09
C LYS A 97 13.16 2.96 2.41
N LYS A 98 13.42 4.21 2.75
CA LYS A 98 14.07 4.57 4.01
C LYS A 98 13.24 4.17 5.23
N VAL A 99 11.91 4.29 5.11
CA VAL A 99 11.01 3.88 6.20
C VAL A 99 11.20 2.40 6.50
N ILE A 100 11.26 1.57 5.46
CA ILE A 100 11.47 0.13 5.63
C ILE A 100 12.82 -0.14 6.30
N GLU A 101 13.87 0.49 5.82
CA GLU A 101 15.22 0.28 6.33
C GLU A 101 15.36 0.74 7.79
N GLY A 102 14.65 1.80 8.16
CA GLY A 102 14.68 2.32 9.52
C GLY A 102 13.87 1.51 10.52
N GLU A 103 12.71 1.02 10.09
CA GLU A 103 11.82 0.26 10.98
C GLU A 103 12.27 -1.19 11.15
N TYR A 104 12.79 -1.80 10.09
CA TYR A 104 13.10 -3.23 10.07
C TYR A 104 14.41 -3.45 9.31
N PRO A 105 15.53 -3.04 9.89
CA PRO A 105 16.83 -3.17 9.25
C PRO A 105 17.26 -4.60 8.99
#